data_107e45c71d787e2e5f6661973b493133
#
_entry.id   107e45c71d787e2e5f6661973b493133
#
_cell.length_a   1.000
_cell.length_b   1.000
_cell.length_c   1.000
_cell.angle_alpha   90.00
_cell.angle_beta   90.00
_cell.angle_gamma   90.00
#
_symmetry.space_group_name_H-M   'P 1'
#
loop_
_entity.id
_entity.type
_entity.pdbx_description
1 polymer ?
#
loop_
_entity_poly.entity_id
_entity_poly.type
_entity_poly.pdbx_seq_one_letter_code
_entity_poly.pdbx_strand_id
1 'polypeptide(L)'
;MKIALIGVGPSGITALKNLVDQGLDVRAFDRNDDVGGNWIYSENESHSSVFETTHIISSKTLSQYEDFTFEDFDPTVSDYPSHDELRRYFQAYAKHFNLYPYIQFRTMVI
;
A
#
# COMPACT_ATOMS: atom_id res chain seq x y z
N MET A 1 -10.96 -21.16 -8.06
CA MET A 1 -9.50 -20.89 -8.18
C MET A 1 -9.05 -20.13 -6.96
N LYS A 2 -7.97 -20.57 -6.34
CA LYS A 2 -7.34 -19.87 -5.22
C LYS A 2 -6.11 -19.14 -5.70
N ILE A 3 -5.96 -17.87 -5.30
CA ILE A 3 -4.85 -17.02 -5.73
C ILE A 3 -4.05 -16.59 -4.51
N ALA A 4 -2.73 -16.77 -4.59
CA ALA A 4 -1.80 -16.23 -3.60
C ALA A 4 -1.13 -14.99 -4.19
N LEU A 5 -1.27 -13.85 -3.52
CA LEU A 5 -0.66 -12.58 -3.91
C LEU A 5 0.53 -12.31 -2.99
N ILE A 6 1.70 -12.12 -3.56
CA ILE A 6 2.92 -11.87 -2.80
C ILE A 6 3.22 -10.38 -2.79
N GLY A 7 3.17 -9.79 -1.60
CA GLY A 7 3.45 -8.38 -1.41
C GLY A 7 2.23 -7.49 -1.49
N VAL A 8 2.09 -6.57 -0.53
CA VAL A 8 1.03 -5.56 -0.49
C VAL A 8 1.62 -4.14 -0.46
N GLY A 9 2.63 -3.95 -1.29
CA GLY A 9 3.11 -2.62 -1.62
C GLY A 9 2.09 -1.90 -2.51
N PRO A 10 2.43 -0.73 -3.08
CA PRO A 10 1.48 0.06 -3.86
C PRO A 10 0.80 -0.69 -5.00
N SER A 11 1.56 -1.50 -5.74
CA SER A 11 1.00 -2.31 -6.83
C SER A 11 0.21 -3.51 -6.32
N GLY A 12 0.67 -4.13 -5.23
CA GLY A 12 0.03 -5.31 -4.65
C GLY A 12 -1.34 -5.02 -4.07
N ILE A 13 -1.53 -3.90 -3.37
CA ILE A 13 -2.85 -3.57 -2.81
C ILE A 13 -3.88 -3.27 -3.91
N THR A 14 -3.46 -2.67 -5.02
CA THR A 14 -4.33 -2.44 -6.17
C THR A 14 -4.72 -3.77 -6.82
N ALA A 15 -3.76 -4.66 -7.01
CA ALA A 15 -4.03 -6.00 -7.54
C ALA A 15 -5.00 -6.76 -6.63
N LEU A 16 -4.79 -6.70 -5.31
CA LEU A 16 -5.68 -7.35 -4.34
C LEU A 16 -7.11 -6.81 -4.46
N LYS A 17 -7.26 -5.49 -4.51
CA LYS A 17 -8.57 -4.84 -4.66
C LYS A 17 -9.29 -5.35 -5.90
N ASN A 18 -8.61 -5.39 -7.03
CA ASN A 18 -9.19 -5.83 -8.28
C ASN A 18 -9.56 -7.33 -8.26
N LEU A 19 -8.75 -8.17 -7.65
CA LEU A 19 -9.03 -9.59 -7.52
C LEU A 19 -10.24 -9.84 -6.61
N VAL A 20 -10.35 -9.11 -5.51
CA VAL A 20 -11.51 -9.19 -4.61
C VAL A 20 -12.78 -8.73 -5.33
N ASP A 21 -12.71 -7.64 -6.09
CA ASP A 21 -13.84 -7.12 -6.86
C ASP A 21 -14.34 -8.13 -7.91
N GLN A 22 -13.45 -8.96 -8.45
CA GLN A 22 -13.80 -10.01 -9.40
C GLN A 22 -14.44 -11.24 -8.71
N GLY A 23 -14.54 -11.23 -7.39
CA GLY A 23 -15.10 -12.35 -6.65
C GLY A 23 -14.17 -13.56 -6.55
N LEU A 24 -12.88 -13.37 -6.76
CA LEU A 24 -11.90 -14.45 -6.70
C LEU A 24 -11.47 -14.73 -5.27
N ASP A 25 -11.14 -15.99 -5.00
CA ASP A 25 -10.62 -16.41 -3.69
C ASP A 25 -9.13 -16.10 -3.65
N VAL A 26 -8.79 -14.99 -2.98
CA VAL A 26 -7.42 -14.49 -2.92
C VAL A 26 -6.95 -14.33 -1.47
N ARG A 27 -5.68 -14.69 -1.23
CA ARG A 27 -4.98 -14.42 0.02
C ARG A 27 -3.67 -13.72 -0.31
N ALA A 28 -3.45 -12.56 0.31
CA ALA A 28 -2.22 -11.80 0.15
C ALA A 28 -1.27 -12.06 1.33
N PHE A 29 0.02 -12.03 1.06
CA PHE A 29 1.08 -12.25 2.07
C PHE A 29 2.10 -11.13 1.98
N ASP A 30 2.53 -10.63 3.12
CA ASP A 30 3.61 -9.64 3.19
C ASP A 30 4.49 -9.92 4.41
N ARG A 31 5.78 -9.68 4.27
CA ARG A 31 6.74 -9.83 5.38
C ARG A 31 6.71 -8.65 6.34
N ASN A 32 6.17 -7.52 5.94
CA ASN A 32 6.04 -6.32 6.77
C ASN A 32 4.81 -6.42 7.69
N ASP A 33 4.68 -5.44 8.57
CA ASP A 33 3.58 -5.37 9.55
C ASP A 33 2.33 -4.70 8.97
N ASP A 34 2.46 -4.02 7.83
CA ASP A 34 1.37 -3.26 7.24
C ASP A 34 1.60 -3.10 5.73
N VAL A 35 0.60 -2.53 5.05
CA VAL A 35 0.69 -2.24 3.62
C VAL A 35 1.65 -1.07 3.35
N GLY A 36 2.14 -0.95 2.12
CA GLY A 36 2.97 0.17 1.70
C GLY A 36 4.30 -0.22 1.07
N GLY A 37 4.75 -1.44 1.26
CA GLY A 37 5.98 -1.95 0.63
C GLY A 37 7.20 -1.09 0.96
N ASN A 38 7.85 -0.58 -0.07
CA ASN A 38 9.06 0.23 0.07
C ASN A 38 8.82 1.58 0.75
N TRP A 39 7.58 1.99 0.95
CA TRP A 39 7.24 3.28 1.56
C TRP A 39 7.06 3.20 3.07
N ILE A 40 7.29 2.03 3.68
CA ILE A 40 7.29 1.88 5.13
C ILE A 40 8.67 2.28 5.66
N TYR A 41 8.71 3.37 6.46
CA TYR A 41 9.94 3.79 7.13
C TYR A 41 10.13 3.01 8.42
N SER A 42 11.37 2.61 8.72
CA SER A 42 11.74 2.02 10.00
C SER A 42 13.15 2.44 10.37
N GLU A 43 13.36 2.80 11.64
CA GLU A 43 14.67 3.10 12.21
C GLU A 43 15.51 1.84 12.46
N ASN A 44 14.86 0.69 12.54
CA ASN A 44 15.51 -0.60 12.69
C ASN A 44 15.92 -1.17 11.35
N GLU A 45 16.71 -2.23 11.36
CA GLU A 45 16.95 -3.01 10.15
C GLU A 45 15.61 -3.48 9.60
N SER A 46 15.25 -3.01 8.43
CA SER A 46 13.98 -3.34 7.80
C SER A 46 14.22 -3.59 6.31
N HIS A 47 13.17 -4.04 5.66
CA HIS A 47 13.16 -4.25 4.22
C HIS A 47 12.75 -2.98 3.47
N SER A 48 12.58 -1.87 4.19
CA SER A 48 12.23 -0.59 3.61
C SER A 48 13.44 0.07 2.98
N SER A 49 13.23 0.72 1.84
CA SER A 49 14.25 1.52 1.18
C SER A 49 14.01 3.03 1.34
N VAL A 50 13.12 3.44 2.24
CA VAL A 50 12.85 4.85 2.48
C VAL A 50 13.64 5.38 3.68
N PHE A 51 13.98 6.65 3.63
CA PHE A 51 14.58 7.41 4.71
C PHE A 51 13.53 8.35 5.31
N GLU A 52 13.82 8.90 6.49
CA GLU A 52 12.91 9.80 7.20
C GLU A 52 12.43 10.98 6.32
N THR A 53 13.30 11.49 5.47
CA THR A 53 13.02 12.65 4.61
C THR A 53 12.60 12.28 3.20
N THR A 54 12.38 11.00 2.91
CA THR A 54 12.06 10.54 1.55
C THR A 54 10.70 11.08 1.10
N HIS A 55 10.67 11.62 -0.11
CA HIS A 55 9.47 12.09 -0.80
C HIS A 55 9.43 11.49 -2.19
N ILE A 56 8.23 11.41 -2.79
CA ILE A 56 8.13 11.04 -4.21
C ILE A 56 8.58 12.22 -5.08
N ILE A 57 9.12 11.88 -6.26
CA ILE A 57 9.58 12.88 -7.22
C ILE A 57 8.51 13.32 -8.22
N SER A 58 7.40 12.58 -8.31
CA SER A 58 6.23 12.95 -9.10
C SER A 58 5.16 13.57 -8.20
N SER A 59 4.33 14.45 -8.76
CA SER A 59 3.25 15.08 -7.98
C SER A 59 2.18 14.06 -7.56
N LYS A 60 1.42 14.40 -6.51
CA LYS A 60 0.34 13.54 -6.02
C LYS A 60 -0.69 13.24 -7.10
N THR A 61 -0.99 14.21 -7.98
CA THR A 61 -1.96 14.02 -9.07
C THR A 61 -1.54 12.97 -10.09
N LEU A 62 -0.22 12.79 -10.29
CA LEU A 62 0.31 11.77 -11.18
C LEU A 62 0.49 10.41 -10.54
N SER A 63 0.54 10.37 -9.21
CA SER A 63 0.87 9.16 -8.43
C SER A 63 -0.33 8.49 -7.79
N GLN A 64 -1.48 9.16 -7.76
CA GLN A 64 -2.67 8.65 -7.09
C GLN A 64 -3.35 7.53 -7.88
N TYR A 65 -4.13 6.72 -7.16
CA TYR A 65 -5.01 5.75 -7.78
C TYR A 65 -6.25 6.44 -8.34
N GLU A 66 -6.79 5.91 -9.44
CA GLU A 66 -7.99 6.47 -10.07
C GLU A 66 -9.23 6.31 -9.18
N ASP A 67 -9.32 5.20 -8.47
CA ASP A 67 -10.47 4.84 -7.66
C ASP A 67 -10.38 5.33 -6.21
N PHE A 68 -9.27 5.92 -5.82
CA PHE A 68 -9.08 6.53 -4.49
C PHE A 68 -8.00 7.59 -4.59
N THR A 69 -8.40 8.85 -4.79
CA THR A 69 -7.47 9.95 -4.98
C THR A 69 -6.94 10.47 -3.65
N PHE A 70 -5.89 11.30 -3.69
CA PHE A 70 -5.39 11.97 -2.48
C PHE A 70 -6.43 12.91 -1.89
N GLU A 71 -7.29 13.53 -2.70
CA GLU A 71 -8.40 14.34 -2.18
C GLU A 71 -9.42 13.51 -1.41
N ASP A 72 -9.71 12.29 -1.87
CA ASP A 72 -10.57 11.36 -1.16
C ASP A 72 -9.98 10.96 0.18
N PHE A 73 -8.65 10.88 0.27
CA PHE A 73 -7.93 10.53 1.48
C PHE A 73 -7.77 11.74 2.41
N ASP A 74 -7.09 12.79 1.94
CA ASP A 74 -6.80 13.99 2.70
C ASP A 74 -6.39 15.12 1.74
N PRO A 75 -7.26 16.12 1.50
CA PRO A 75 -6.94 17.20 0.57
C PRO A 75 -5.78 18.10 1.04
N THR A 76 -5.32 17.96 2.28
CA THR A 76 -4.19 18.76 2.80
C THR A 76 -2.83 18.13 2.51
N VAL A 77 -2.78 16.95 1.88
CA VAL A 77 -1.53 16.31 1.49
C VAL A 77 -0.73 17.21 0.56
N SER A 78 0.56 17.32 0.78
CA SER A 78 1.46 18.15 -0.04
C SER A 78 1.51 17.65 -1.49
N ASP A 79 1.88 18.55 -2.43
CA ASP A 79 1.96 18.20 -3.86
C ASP A 79 2.98 17.10 -4.14
N TYR A 80 4.03 17.00 -3.30
CA TYR A 80 5.04 15.94 -3.36
C TYR A 80 5.03 15.22 -2.01
N PRO A 81 4.13 14.23 -1.85
CA PRO A 81 3.93 13.58 -0.56
C PRO A 81 5.18 12.94 0.01
N SER A 82 5.35 13.06 1.33
CA SER A 82 6.40 12.37 2.07
C SER A 82 6.11 10.86 2.15
N HIS A 83 7.13 10.08 2.57
CA HIS A 83 6.94 8.65 2.81
C HIS A 83 5.82 8.37 3.81
N ASP A 84 5.69 9.21 4.85
CA ASP A 84 4.65 9.05 5.86
C ASP A 84 3.25 9.33 5.30
N GLU A 85 3.11 10.39 4.49
CA GLU A 85 1.85 10.70 3.82
C GLU A 85 1.44 9.59 2.85
N LEU A 86 2.40 9.03 2.10
CA LEU A 86 2.16 7.90 1.20
C LEU A 86 1.78 6.64 1.96
N ARG A 87 2.48 6.33 3.05
CA ARG A 87 2.15 5.17 3.88
C ARG A 87 0.71 5.26 4.39
N ARG A 88 0.32 6.41 4.92
CA ARG A 88 -1.05 6.63 5.40
C ARG A 88 -2.07 6.54 4.28
N TYR A 89 -1.72 7.01 3.09
CA TYR A 89 -2.56 6.91 1.90
C TYR A 89 -2.80 5.44 1.51
N PHE A 90 -1.75 4.63 1.49
CA PHE A 90 -1.89 3.20 1.18
C PHE A 90 -2.71 2.47 2.24
N GLN A 91 -2.52 2.79 3.51
CA GLN A 91 -3.33 2.25 4.60
C GLN A 91 -4.80 2.64 4.45
N ALA A 92 -5.07 3.89 4.11
CA ALA A 92 -6.43 4.38 3.89
C ALA A 92 -7.08 3.68 2.69
N TYR A 93 -6.34 3.44 1.63
CA TYR A 93 -6.80 2.67 0.48
C TYR A 93 -7.25 1.26 0.89
N ALA A 94 -6.40 0.57 1.63
CA ALA A 94 -6.70 -0.78 2.10
C ALA A 94 -7.94 -0.82 3.02
N LYS A 95 -8.13 0.20 3.85
CA LYS A 95 -9.31 0.33 4.71
C LYS A 95 -10.56 0.66 3.91
N HIS A 96 -10.44 1.59 2.96
CA HIS A 96 -11.55 2.03 2.13
C HIS A 96 -12.18 0.88 1.35
N PHE A 97 -11.35 -0.01 0.80
CA PHE A 97 -11.80 -1.18 0.04
C PHE A 97 -11.88 -2.46 0.87
N ASN A 98 -11.72 -2.36 2.19
CA ASN A 98 -11.84 -3.48 3.13
C ASN A 98 -10.92 -4.65 2.76
N LEU A 99 -9.64 -4.36 2.54
CA LEU A 99 -8.67 -5.35 2.08
C LEU A 99 -7.93 -6.08 3.19
N TYR A 100 -7.86 -5.51 4.39
CA TYR A 100 -7.08 -6.09 5.50
C TYR A 100 -7.46 -7.55 5.83
N PRO A 101 -8.75 -7.95 5.81
CA PRO A 101 -9.10 -9.35 6.08
C PRO A 101 -8.49 -10.36 5.11
N TYR A 102 -8.05 -9.92 3.93
CA TYR A 102 -7.46 -10.78 2.91
C TYR A 102 -5.94 -10.88 3.02
N ILE A 103 -5.31 -10.14 3.97
CA ILE A 103 -3.86 -10.01 4.04
C ILE A 103 -3.34 -10.72 5.29
N GLN A 104 -2.27 -11.50 5.11
CA GLN A 104 -1.52 -12.10 6.19
C GLN A 104 -0.16 -11.41 6.27
N PHE A 105 0.04 -10.64 7.33
CA PHE A 105 1.28 -9.90 7.56
C PHE A 105 2.35 -10.76 8.25
N ARG A 106 3.57 -10.23 8.34
CA ARG A 106 4.72 -10.88 8.98
C ARG A 106 4.95 -12.29 8.45
N THR A 107 4.70 -12.49 7.17
CA THR A 107 4.81 -13.78 6.52
C THR A 107 5.68 -13.64 5.29
N MET A 108 6.80 -14.34 5.30
CA MET A 108 7.70 -14.40 4.14
C MET A 108 7.36 -15.65 3.33
N VAL A 109 7.13 -15.48 2.03
CA VAL A 109 6.94 -16.57 1.11
C VAL A 109 8.30 -16.96 0.53
N ILE A 110 8.63 -18.24 0.66
CA ILE A 110 9.91 -18.79 0.21
C ILE A 110 9.72 -19.48 -1.13
#